data_dd3503b8804a65a01e8bf34916fd3291
#
_entry.id   dd3503b8804a65a01e8bf34916fd3291
#
_cell.length_a   1.000
_cell.length_b   1.000
_cell.length_c   1.000
_cell.angle_alpha   90.00
_cell.angle_beta   90.00
_cell.angle_gamma   90.00
#
_symmetry.space_group_name_H-M   'P 1'
#
loop_
_entity.id
_entity.type
_entity.pdbx_description
1 polymer ?
#
loop_
_entity_poly.entity_id
_entity_poly.type
_entity_poly.pdbx_seq_one_letter_code
_entity_poly.pdbx_strand_id
1 'polypeptide(L)'
;MIAASGFTSSLLMVLIALLLVIAIIAGLRYWRIWQVKKYTQFLSEAEFQRGIRTAQVVDLREAQSFTNGHILGARNIPYASLKLTYQDLRPDLPVYLYDQTKVLSVQAAKFLHQKGFQKLALLDEGYQKWDGKVKKG
;
A
#
# COMPACT_ATOMS: atom_id res chain seq x y z
N MET A 1 30.73 -40.86 -5.33
CA MET A 1 29.67 -40.97 -4.32
C MET A 1 29.75 -39.88 -3.28
N ILE A 2 30.91 -39.69 -2.65
CA ILE A 2 31.08 -38.64 -1.61
C ILE A 2 30.85 -37.23 -2.20
N ALA A 3 31.32 -36.98 -3.42
CA ALA A 3 31.11 -35.67 -4.08
C ALA A 3 29.65 -35.40 -4.40
N ALA A 4 28.86 -36.44 -4.76
CA ALA A 4 27.43 -36.29 -5.03
C ALA A 4 26.65 -36.01 -3.74
N SER A 5 26.98 -36.63 -2.62
CA SER A 5 26.32 -36.37 -1.35
C SER A 5 26.66 -34.98 -0.80
N GLY A 6 27.91 -34.51 -0.99
CA GLY A 6 28.31 -33.15 -0.65
C GLY A 6 27.57 -32.09 -1.46
N PHE A 7 27.38 -32.31 -2.78
CA PHE A 7 26.65 -31.42 -3.65
C PHE A 7 25.18 -31.35 -3.27
N THR A 8 24.54 -32.49 -3.01
CA THR A 8 23.13 -32.53 -2.60
C THR A 8 22.92 -31.86 -1.23
N SER A 9 23.84 -32.07 -0.30
CA SER A 9 23.78 -31.40 1.02
C SER A 9 23.95 -29.89 0.89
N SER A 10 24.86 -29.43 0.06
CA SER A 10 25.07 -28.00 -0.18
C SER A 10 23.85 -27.37 -0.85
N LEU A 11 23.27 -28.06 -1.84
CA LEU A 11 22.04 -27.60 -2.50
C LEU A 11 20.90 -27.52 -1.51
N LEU A 12 20.75 -28.51 -0.64
CA LEU A 12 19.71 -28.52 0.38
C LEU A 12 19.87 -27.35 1.36
N MET A 13 21.10 -27.06 1.79
CA MET A 13 21.40 -25.94 2.67
C MET A 13 21.04 -24.60 2.02
N VAL A 14 21.35 -24.43 0.73
CA VAL A 14 21.00 -23.22 -0.03
C VAL A 14 19.48 -23.06 -0.12
N LEU A 15 18.76 -24.14 -0.40
CA LEU A 15 17.30 -24.12 -0.46
C LEU A 15 16.67 -23.75 0.89
N ILE A 16 17.18 -24.31 1.97
CA ILE A 16 16.71 -24.01 3.32
C ILE A 16 16.98 -22.54 3.65
N ALA A 17 18.16 -22.03 3.34
CA ALA A 17 18.51 -20.62 3.56
C ALA A 17 17.59 -19.70 2.77
N LEU A 18 17.30 -20.04 1.52
CA LEU A 18 16.39 -19.27 0.67
C LEU A 18 14.97 -19.24 1.25
N LEU A 19 14.48 -20.39 1.70
CA LEU A 19 13.16 -20.49 2.32
C LEU A 19 13.08 -19.67 3.61
N LEU A 20 14.15 -19.68 4.42
CA LEU A 20 14.22 -18.88 5.64
C LEU A 20 14.17 -17.38 5.32
N VAL A 21 14.89 -16.93 4.30
CA VAL A 21 14.88 -15.53 3.87
C VAL A 21 13.47 -15.13 3.41
N ILE A 22 12.83 -15.98 2.60
CA ILE A 22 11.46 -15.73 2.14
C ILE A 22 10.49 -15.65 3.33
N ALA A 23 10.63 -16.56 4.30
CA ALA A 23 9.79 -16.58 5.49
C ALA A 23 9.97 -15.32 6.34
N ILE A 24 11.21 -14.85 6.50
CA ILE A 24 11.52 -13.63 7.23
C ILE A 24 10.89 -12.41 6.53
N ILE A 25 11.05 -12.31 5.21
CA ILE A 25 10.48 -11.21 4.43
C ILE A 25 8.94 -11.22 4.55
N ALA A 26 8.32 -12.39 4.39
CA ALA A 26 6.87 -12.53 4.52
C ALA A 26 6.39 -12.15 5.92
N GLY A 27 7.10 -12.58 6.95
CA GLY A 27 6.78 -12.26 8.34
C GLY A 27 6.89 -10.77 8.65
N LEU A 28 7.95 -10.12 8.14
CA LEU A 28 8.13 -8.67 8.30
C LEU A 28 7.03 -7.88 7.59
N ARG A 29 6.64 -8.31 6.39
CA ARG A 29 5.56 -7.67 5.63
C ARG A 29 4.23 -7.81 6.37
N TYR A 30 3.93 -9.00 6.85
CA TYR A 30 2.71 -9.26 7.63
C TYR A 30 2.68 -8.40 8.89
N TRP A 31 3.80 -8.32 9.62
CA TRP A 31 3.91 -7.51 10.84
C TRP A 31 3.68 -6.03 10.56
N ARG A 32 4.26 -5.51 9.46
CA ARG A 32 4.05 -4.10 9.05
C ARG A 32 2.59 -3.81 8.78
N ILE A 33 1.92 -4.69 8.03
CA ILE A 33 0.49 -4.54 7.73
C ILE A 33 -0.32 -4.57 9.01
N TRP A 34 0.01 -5.50 9.91
CA TRP A 34 -0.68 -5.61 11.20
C TRP A 34 -0.52 -4.35 12.05
N GLN A 35 0.66 -3.75 12.07
CA GLN A 35 0.90 -2.49 12.77
C GLN A 35 0.04 -1.37 12.19
N VAL A 36 -0.04 -1.26 10.88
CA VAL A 36 -0.81 -0.21 10.19
C VAL A 36 -2.31 -0.40 10.43
N LYS A 37 -2.79 -1.62 10.52
CA LYS A 37 -4.21 -1.90 10.81
C LYS A 37 -4.68 -1.36 12.16
N LYS A 38 -3.77 -1.07 13.07
CA LYS A 38 -4.12 -0.50 14.39
C LYS A 38 -4.66 0.92 14.30
N TYR A 39 -4.27 1.69 13.27
CA TYR A 39 -4.65 3.09 13.14
C TYR A 39 -5.20 3.43 11.75
N THR A 40 -5.30 2.47 10.86
CA THR A 40 -5.77 2.69 9.48
C THR A 40 -6.83 1.65 9.15
N GLN A 41 -7.94 2.11 8.56
CA GLN A 41 -8.99 1.21 8.09
C GLN A 41 -8.62 0.67 6.71
N PHE A 42 -8.69 -0.63 6.54
CA PHE A 42 -8.51 -1.29 5.25
C PHE A 42 -9.89 -1.50 4.66
N LEU A 43 -10.26 -0.68 3.67
CA LEU A 43 -11.60 -0.62 3.14
C LEU A 43 -11.75 -1.48 1.88
N SER A 44 -12.86 -2.20 1.79
CA SER A 44 -13.29 -2.81 0.55
C SER A 44 -13.69 -1.72 -0.45
N GLU A 45 -13.84 -2.09 -1.72
CA GLU A 45 -14.30 -1.15 -2.75
C GLU A 45 -15.63 -0.49 -2.39
N ALA A 46 -16.59 -1.28 -1.91
CA ALA A 46 -17.90 -0.77 -1.53
C ALA A 46 -17.80 0.22 -0.37
N GLU A 47 -17.02 -0.09 0.64
CA GLU A 47 -16.78 0.80 1.79
C GLU A 47 -16.08 2.09 1.36
N PHE A 48 -15.09 1.97 0.48
CA PHE A 48 -14.35 3.11 -0.05
C PHE A 48 -15.28 4.04 -0.83
N GLN A 49 -16.14 3.49 -1.69
CA GLN A 49 -17.10 4.27 -2.46
C GLN A 49 -18.08 5.03 -1.56
N ARG A 50 -18.50 4.45 -0.46
CA ARG A 50 -19.45 5.09 0.46
C ARG A 50 -18.88 6.33 1.12
N GLY A 51 -17.57 6.35 1.41
CA GLY A 51 -16.94 7.49 2.09
C GLY A 51 -16.25 8.50 1.17
N ILE A 52 -16.23 8.25 -0.12
CA ILE A 52 -15.42 9.02 -1.07
C ILE A 52 -15.77 10.52 -1.12
N ARG A 53 -17.03 10.86 -0.88
CA ARG A 53 -17.48 12.25 -0.94
C ARG A 53 -17.07 13.09 0.26
N THR A 54 -16.83 12.43 1.40
CA THR A 54 -16.47 13.11 2.64
C THR A 54 -14.98 13.03 2.96
N ALA A 55 -14.22 12.33 2.16
CA ALA A 55 -12.80 12.08 2.39
C ALA A 55 -11.94 12.82 1.36
N GLN A 56 -10.70 13.03 1.73
CA GLN A 56 -9.66 13.47 0.82
C GLN A 56 -9.08 12.21 0.16
N VAL A 57 -9.41 11.96 -1.10
CA VAL A 57 -8.98 10.76 -1.81
C VAL A 57 -7.66 11.04 -2.52
N VAL A 58 -6.66 10.25 -2.22
CA VAL A 58 -5.29 10.45 -2.73
C VAL A 58 -4.84 9.22 -3.52
N ASP A 59 -4.46 9.46 -4.76
CA ASP A 59 -3.82 8.47 -5.63
C ASP A 59 -2.31 8.60 -5.46
N LEU A 60 -1.67 7.57 -4.95
CA LEU A 60 -0.23 7.55 -4.66
C LEU A 60 0.63 7.07 -5.81
N ARG A 61 0.00 6.75 -6.95
CA ARG A 61 0.72 6.30 -8.14
C ARG A 61 1.41 7.47 -8.84
N GLU A 62 2.27 7.16 -9.77
CA GLU A 62 2.93 8.17 -10.59
C GLU A 62 1.91 8.93 -11.43
N ALA A 63 2.26 10.17 -11.81
CA ALA A 63 1.39 11.07 -12.56
C ALA A 63 0.87 10.45 -13.87
N GLN A 64 1.70 9.69 -14.58
CA GLN A 64 1.30 9.05 -15.82
C GLN A 64 0.20 8.02 -15.58
N SER A 65 0.30 7.23 -14.54
CA SER A 65 -0.73 6.25 -14.18
C SER A 65 -2.04 6.94 -13.81
N PHE A 66 -1.96 8.02 -13.06
CA PHE A 66 -3.12 8.83 -12.69
C PHE A 66 -3.83 9.39 -13.94
N THR A 67 -3.07 9.94 -14.88
CA THR A 67 -3.61 10.50 -16.12
C THR A 67 -4.30 9.45 -16.97
N ASN A 68 -3.76 8.23 -17.00
CA ASN A 68 -4.33 7.13 -17.78
C ASN A 68 -5.66 6.63 -17.22
N GLY A 69 -5.95 6.92 -15.97
CA GLY A 69 -7.21 6.57 -15.33
C GLY A 69 -7.04 6.54 -13.82
N HIS A 70 -7.97 7.19 -13.11
CA HIS A 70 -7.96 7.25 -11.66
C HIS A 70 -9.39 7.23 -11.12
N ILE A 71 -9.53 6.94 -9.85
CA ILE A 71 -10.83 6.96 -9.17
C ILE A 71 -11.41 8.37 -9.24
N LEU A 72 -12.67 8.48 -9.63
CA LEU A 72 -13.35 9.77 -9.74
C LEU A 72 -13.32 10.51 -8.38
N GLY A 73 -12.82 11.74 -8.39
CA GLY A 73 -12.68 12.55 -7.20
C GLY A 73 -11.31 12.47 -6.51
N ALA A 74 -10.41 11.62 -7.00
CA ALA A 74 -9.06 11.50 -6.43
C ALA A 74 -8.16 12.63 -6.93
N ARG A 75 -7.23 13.03 -6.05
CA ARG A 75 -6.11 13.89 -6.42
C ARG A 75 -4.84 13.08 -6.44
N ASN A 76 -3.92 13.47 -7.30
CA ASN A 76 -2.65 12.76 -7.42
C ASN A 76 -1.59 13.38 -6.51
N ILE A 77 -1.12 12.60 -5.55
CA ILE A 77 0.06 12.92 -4.76
C ILE A 77 0.94 11.67 -4.82
N PRO A 78 1.87 11.59 -5.79
CA PRO A 78 2.77 10.44 -5.86
C PRO A 78 3.46 10.20 -4.53
N TYR A 79 3.64 8.94 -4.16
CA TYR A 79 4.22 8.60 -2.86
C TYR A 79 5.55 9.29 -2.62
N ALA A 80 6.39 9.40 -3.65
CA ALA A 80 7.68 10.06 -3.54
C ALA A 80 7.56 11.55 -3.16
N SER A 81 6.46 12.19 -3.54
CA SER A 81 6.21 13.61 -3.23
C SER A 81 5.49 13.81 -1.90
N LEU A 82 4.92 12.77 -1.32
CA LEU A 82 4.06 12.87 -0.15
C LEU A 82 4.81 13.51 1.04
N LYS A 83 6.07 13.18 1.22
CA LYS A 83 6.89 13.72 2.31
C LYS A 83 7.06 15.24 2.23
N LEU A 84 6.94 15.80 1.04
CA LEU A 84 7.08 17.24 0.81
C LEU A 84 5.73 17.96 0.80
N THR A 85 4.65 17.25 0.47
CA THR A 85 3.35 17.86 0.19
C THR A 85 2.23 17.42 1.12
N TYR A 86 2.52 16.62 2.16
CA TYR A 86 1.47 16.12 3.05
C TYR A 86 0.73 17.24 3.79
N GLN A 87 1.34 18.42 3.91
CA GLN A 87 0.73 19.59 4.56
C GLN A 87 -0.45 20.15 3.74
N ASP A 88 -0.55 19.79 2.47
CA ASP A 88 -1.70 20.13 1.64
C ASP A 88 -2.96 19.34 2.03
N LEU A 89 -2.80 18.28 2.80
CA LEU A 89 -3.90 17.49 3.32
C LEU A 89 -4.34 18.02 4.68
N ARG A 90 -5.64 17.95 4.91
CA ARG A 90 -6.23 18.39 6.18
C ARG A 90 -6.27 17.23 7.18
N PRO A 91 -5.62 17.36 8.35
CA PRO A 91 -5.63 16.27 9.34
C PRO A 91 -6.98 16.10 10.06
N ASP A 92 -7.87 17.09 9.98
CA ASP A 92 -9.21 17.02 10.58
C ASP A 92 -10.24 16.26 9.73
N LEU A 93 -9.91 15.96 8.47
CA LEU A 93 -10.78 15.22 7.56
C LEU A 93 -10.21 13.82 7.29
N PRO A 94 -11.07 12.85 6.99
CA PRO A 94 -10.57 11.53 6.59
C PRO A 94 -9.69 11.61 5.34
N VAL A 95 -8.62 10.82 5.32
CA VAL A 95 -7.75 10.66 4.16
C VAL A 95 -7.87 9.22 3.66
N TYR A 96 -8.30 9.08 2.42
CA TYR A 96 -8.46 7.79 1.74
C TYR A 96 -7.33 7.63 0.74
N LEU A 97 -6.50 6.61 0.94
CA LEU A 97 -5.30 6.37 0.15
C LEU A 97 -5.51 5.18 -0.78
N TYR A 98 -4.98 5.25 -1.98
CA TYR A 98 -4.88 4.08 -2.83
C TYR A 98 -3.68 4.16 -3.76
N ASP A 99 -3.22 3.01 -4.16
CA ASP A 99 -2.22 2.82 -5.20
C ASP A 99 -2.64 1.63 -6.07
N GLN A 100 -1.75 1.10 -6.86
CA GLN A 100 -2.10 -0.02 -7.75
C GLN A 100 -2.47 -1.28 -6.96
N THR A 101 -1.78 -1.52 -5.85
CA THR A 101 -2.01 -2.66 -4.96
C THR A 101 -2.45 -2.18 -3.57
N LYS A 102 -1.56 -2.12 -2.62
CA LYS A 102 -1.71 -1.46 -1.32
C LYS A 102 -0.35 -1.21 -0.67
N VAL A 103 0.73 -1.57 -1.35
CA VAL A 103 2.09 -1.47 -0.79
C VAL A 103 2.42 -0.02 -0.44
N LEU A 104 2.18 0.90 -1.37
CA LEU A 104 2.44 2.32 -1.15
C LEU A 104 1.44 2.92 -0.16
N SER A 105 0.18 2.48 -0.20
CA SER A 105 -0.86 2.96 0.71
C SER A 105 -0.53 2.62 2.16
N VAL A 106 -0.03 1.42 2.43
CA VAL A 106 0.40 1.02 3.77
C VAL A 106 1.54 1.92 4.26
N GLN A 107 2.53 2.17 3.42
CA GLN A 107 3.67 3.04 3.75
C GLN A 107 3.24 4.48 3.97
N ALA A 108 2.34 4.98 3.11
CA ALA A 108 1.81 6.34 3.22
C ALA A 108 0.99 6.52 4.50
N ALA A 109 0.17 5.53 4.86
CA ALA A 109 -0.61 5.58 6.08
C ALA A 109 0.30 5.66 7.31
N LYS A 110 1.37 4.88 7.34
CA LYS A 110 2.35 4.95 8.41
C LYS A 110 2.98 6.33 8.51
N PHE A 111 3.39 6.89 7.39
CA PHE A 111 4.00 8.22 7.34
C PHE A 111 3.02 9.29 7.85
N LEU A 112 1.78 9.27 7.36
CA LEU A 112 0.78 10.27 7.76
C LEU A 112 0.40 10.12 9.23
N HIS A 113 0.33 8.90 9.74
CA HIS A 113 0.08 8.68 11.16
C HIS A 113 1.16 9.32 12.02
N GLN A 114 2.42 9.20 11.62
CA GLN A 114 3.54 9.84 12.31
C GLN A 114 3.46 11.37 12.27
N LYS A 115 2.75 11.92 11.27
CA LYS A 115 2.55 13.37 11.12
C LYS A 115 1.26 13.87 11.77
N GLY A 116 0.59 13.02 12.54
CA GLY A 116 -0.58 13.43 13.32
C GLY A 116 -1.93 13.16 12.67
N PHE A 117 -1.97 12.54 11.50
CA PHE A 117 -3.22 12.16 10.85
C PHE A 117 -3.83 10.95 11.55
N GLN A 118 -5.07 11.11 12.04
CA GLN A 118 -5.74 10.06 12.80
C GLN A 118 -6.84 9.34 12.02
N LYS A 119 -7.40 9.99 10.99
CA LYS A 119 -8.52 9.45 10.21
C LYS A 119 -7.99 8.93 8.88
N LEU A 120 -7.35 7.77 8.92
CA LEU A 120 -6.70 7.19 7.75
C LEU A 120 -7.43 5.93 7.30
N ALA A 121 -7.58 5.77 5.99
CA ALA A 121 -8.11 4.58 5.38
C ALA A 121 -7.39 4.31 4.06
N LEU A 122 -7.38 3.07 3.62
CA LEU A 122 -6.81 2.71 2.34
C LEU A 122 -7.69 1.68 1.63
N LEU A 123 -7.55 1.61 0.33
CA LEU A 123 -8.26 0.64 -0.52
C LEU A 123 -7.48 -0.68 -0.48
N ASP A 124 -8.06 -1.69 0.16
CA ASP A 124 -7.36 -2.94 0.45
C ASP A 124 -6.90 -3.69 -0.79
N GLU A 125 -7.72 -3.70 -1.84
CA GLU A 125 -7.38 -4.42 -3.07
C GLU A 125 -6.70 -3.56 -4.13
N GLY A 126 -6.61 -2.26 -3.90
CA GLY A 126 -5.95 -1.32 -4.81
C GLY A 126 -6.74 -1.02 -6.08
N TYR A 127 -6.18 -0.12 -6.89
CA TYR A 127 -6.80 0.30 -8.14
C TYR A 127 -6.89 -0.85 -9.15
N GLN A 128 -6.00 -1.84 -9.09
CA GLN A 128 -6.00 -2.97 -10.02
C GLN A 128 -7.34 -3.72 -10.06
N LYS A 129 -8.08 -3.71 -8.95
CA LYS A 129 -9.38 -4.39 -8.85
C LYS A 129 -10.56 -3.43 -8.75
N TRP A 130 -10.31 -2.14 -8.96
CA TRP A 130 -11.35 -1.13 -8.89
C TRP A 130 -12.33 -1.26 -10.05
N ASP A 131 -13.63 -1.33 -9.74
CA ASP A 131 -14.72 -1.45 -10.71
C ASP A 131 -15.70 -0.27 -10.65
N GLY A 132 -15.38 0.74 -9.86
CA GLY A 132 -16.20 1.95 -9.73
C GLY A 132 -15.92 2.98 -10.80
N LYS A 133 -16.44 4.19 -10.59
CA LYS A 133 -16.28 5.29 -11.54
C LYS A 133 -14.83 5.76 -11.61
N VAL A 134 -14.37 6.00 -12.83
CA VAL A 134 -13.02 6.48 -13.10
C VAL A 134 -13.06 7.73 -13.97
N LYS A 135 -11.98 8.47 -13.95
CA LYS A 135 -11.77 9.65 -14.77
C LYS A 135 -10.39 9.53 -15.45
N LYS A 136 -10.29 9.98 -16.68
CA LYS A 136 -9.03 10.08 -17.42
C LYS A 136 -8.62 11.53 -17.55
N GLY A 137 -7.32 11.75 -17.47
CA GLY A 137 -6.76 13.12 -17.58
C GLY A 137 -6.33 13.77 -16.26
#